data_dc2eca8a4890609d30bc867175b9e0f2
#
_entry.id   dc2eca8a4890609d30bc867175b9e0f2
#
_cell.length_a   1.000
_cell.length_b   1.000
_cell.length_c   1.000
_cell.angle_alpha   90.00
_cell.angle_beta   90.00
_cell.angle_gamma   90.00
#
_symmetry.space_group_name_H-M   'P 1'
#
loop_
_entity.id
_entity.type
_entity.pdbx_description
1 polymer ?
#
loop_
_entity_poly.entity_id
_entity_poly.type
_entity_poly.pdbx_seq_one_letter_code
_entity_poly.pdbx_strand_id
1 'polypeptide(L)'
;MNRPYYGWIVVLACFLGSFVIFGLSYSFGVFLERMATDFARSRGVTTIAFGVQTLLLYVGAVLVGVFVDRLGTRRMLAVGTVVLCLGLLWTSVATSWLTVVLAYGVVTGLGMSIVYVVAYATVPRWFDRRAGFAGGVASAGLGAGMLVVAPAATALIDRVGWRSSFFVLAGVVAVLLLVATLLIKDEPTTEPVPAGEFSGSRGGEATPNGGQRSTRTQPSLRAQFGEIYAVARSPSFGLVFVGWILIYTTMYIVFVHLVVHASDIGLSRTAGATALALIGGANAIGRVGIGYASDYVGRVHVFAGCSTVMGVSTLALPALETTTALLGFALVFGLAYGGNGALLAPLTSDLFGRENLNAVFGLVSGAFALSGLTAPFLAGVGYDVLGTYTPAFVSAGLAAVVGAAAIIAAKRLEGA
;
A
#
# COMPACT_ATOMS: atom_id res chain seq x y z
N MET A 1 -8.24 23.96 28.43
CA MET A 1 -8.48 22.90 27.46
C MET A 1 -7.23 22.84 26.58
N ASN A 2 -6.38 21.80 26.75
CA ASN A 2 -5.19 21.62 25.91
C ASN A 2 -5.67 21.38 24.47
N ARG A 3 -5.30 22.26 23.54
CA ARG A 3 -5.58 22.06 22.11
C ARG A 3 -4.89 20.75 21.68
N PRO A 4 -5.60 19.82 21.00
CA PRO A 4 -4.97 18.61 20.53
C PRO A 4 -3.80 18.99 19.61
N TYR A 5 -2.70 18.27 19.76
CA TYR A 5 -1.52 18.49 18.91
C TYR A 5 -1.88 18.36 17.44
N TYR A 6 -1.59 19.39 16.65
CA TYR A 6 -2.04 19.47 15.25
C TYR A 6 -1.60 18.27 14.38
N GLY A 7 -0.51 17.62 14.77
CA GLY A 7 -0.04 16.39 14.12
C GLY A 7 -1.11 15.30 13.98
N TRP A 8 -2.07 15.20 14.92
CA TRP A 8 -3.18 14.24 14.79
C TRP A 8 -4.18 14.61 13.71
N ILE A 9 -4.35 15.90 13.42
CA ILE A 9 -5.15 16.37 12.28
C ILE A 9 -4.47 16.00 10.97
N VAL A 10 -3.13 16.10 10.90
CA VAL A 10 -2.33 15.66 9.76
C VAL A 10 -2.43 14.14 9.59
N VAL A 11 -2.40 13.36 10.67
CA VAL A 11 -2.63 11.90 10.62
C VAL A 11 -3.99 11.57 10.04
N LEU A 12 -5.05 12.31 10.41
CA LEU A 12 -6.39 12.14 9.82
C LEU A 12 -6.39 12.43 8.31
N ALA A 13 -5.72 13.49 7.87
CA ALA A 13 -5.59 13.81 6.45
C ALA A 13 -4.86 12.68 5.68
N CYS A 14 -3.79 12.12 6.24
CA CYS A 14 -3.04 11.00 5.68
C CYS A 14 -3.87 9.70 5.69
N PHE A 15 -4.67 9.47 6.73
CA PHE A 15 -5.65 8.37 6.79
C PHE A 15 -6.66 8.47 5.64
N LEU A 16 -7.24 9.65 5.38
CA LEU A 16 -8.17 9.87 4.27
C LEU A 16 -7.50 9.63 2.91
N GLY A 17 -6.24 10.05 2.75
CA GLY A 17 -5.44 9.73 1.56
C GLY A 17 -5.29 8.22 1.35
N SER A 18 -4.86 7.49 2.38
CA SER A 18 -4.72 6.03 2.35
C SER A 18 -6.06 5.32 2.11
N PHE A 19 -7.14 5.80 2.73
CA PHE A 19 -8.51 5.31 2.54
C PHE A 19 -8.93 5.39 1.07
N VAL A 20 -8.72 6.54 0.45
CA VAL A 20 -9.12 6.77 -0.94
C VAL A 20 -8.32 5.91 -1.91
N ILE A 21 -6.99 5.98 -1.87
CA ILE A 21 -6.16 5.30 -2.87
C ILE A 21 -6.29 3.79 -2.81
N PHE A 22 -6.25 3.20 -1.61
CA PHE A 22 -6.34 1.76 -1.47
C PHE A 22 -7.77 1.23 -1.50
N GLY A 23 -8.73 2.02 -1.03
CA GLY A 23 -10.14 1.70 -1.19
C GLY A 23 -10.54 1.55 -2.66
N LEU A 24 -10.13 2.51 -3.51
CA LEU A 24 -10.37 2.44 -4.96
C LEU A 24 -9.56 1.32 -5.63
N SER A 25 -8.25 1.27 -5.39
CA SER A 25 -7.36 0.32 -6.04
C SER A 25 -7.78 -1.12 -5.76
N TYR A 26 -7.95 -1.48 -4.50
CA TYR A 26 -8.25 -2.86 -4.11
C TYR A 26 -9.71 -3.27 -4.30
N SER A 27 -10.59 -2.33 -4.62
CA SER A 27 -11.96 -2.61 -5.06
C SER A 27 -12.09 -2.82 -6.58
N PHE A 28 -11.00 -2.77 -7.34
CA PHE A 28 -11.04 -2.96 -8.80
C PHE A 28 -11.70 -4.29 -9.22
N GLY A 29 -11.50 -5.36 -8.45
CA GLY A 29 -12.11 -6.66 -8.71
C GLY A 29 -13.63 -6.65 -8.79
N VAL A 30 -14.31 -5.68 -8.13
CA VAL A 30 -15.77 -5.48 -8.21
C VAL A 30 -16.20 -4.99 -9.60
N PHE A 31 -15.34 -4.23 -10.29
CA PHE A 31 -15.61 -3.68 -11.63
C PHE A 31 -15.21 -4.63 -12.76
N LEU A 32 -14.32 -5.60 -12.50
CA LEU A 32 -13.64 -6.42 -13.49
C LEU A 32 -14.61 -7.08 -14.48
N GLU A 33 -15.61 -7.79 -13.99
CA GLU A 33 -16.56 -8.55 -14.82
C GLU A 33 -17.40 -7.62 -15.72
N ARG A 34 -17.90 -6.51 -15.15
CA ARG A 34 -18.73 -5.56 -15.90
C ARG A 34 -17.95 -4.86 -17.01
N MET A 35 -16.68 -4.53 -16.75
CA MET A 35 -15.81 -3.95 -17.76
C MET A 35 -15.45 -4.98 -18.84
N ALA A 36 -15.11 -6.23 -18.45
CA ALA A 36 -14.79 -7.30 -19.38
C ALA A 36 -15.94 -7.56 -20.36
N THR A 37 -17.16 -7.64 -19.85
CA THR A 37 -18.38 -7.85 -20.66
C THR A 37 -18.64 -6.66 -21.59
N ASP A 38 -18.56 -5.44 -21.08
CA ASP A 38 -18.93 -4.22 -21.80
C ASP A 38 -18.00 -3.92 -22.99
N PHE A 39 -16.70 -4.23 -22.83
CA PHE A 39 -15.70 -4.06 -23.88
C PHE A 39 -15.41 -5.35 -24.68
N ALA A 40 -16.14 -6.44 -24.43
CA ALA A 40 -15.90 -7.75 -25.02
C ALA A 40 -14.41 -8.18 -24.94
N ARG A 41 -13.84 -8.01 -23.75
CA ARG A 41 -12.43 -8.36 -23.46
C ARG A 41 -12.36 -9.53 -22.51
N SER A 42 -11.28 -10.31 -22.64
CA SER A 42 -10.97 -11.37 -21.68
C SER A 42 -10.63 -10.81 -20.31
N ARG A 43 -10.73 -11.64 -19.26
CA ARG A 43 -10.41 -11.23 -17.89
C ARG A 43 -8.96 -10.81 -17.75
N GLY A 44 -8.03 -11.54 -18.40
CA GLY A 44 -6.61 -11.18 -18.41
C GLY A 44 -6.36 -9.79 -18.99
N VAL A 45 -6.93 -9.49 -20.17
CA VAL A 45 -6.80 -8.16 -20.79
C VAL A 45 -7.40 -7.07 -19.90
N THR A 46 -8.54 -7.37 -19.24
CA THR A 46 -9.21 -6.38 -18.39
C THR A 46 -8.40 -6.00 -17.13
N THR A 47 -7.54 -6.89 -16.63
CA THR A 47 -6.68 -6.57 -15.48
C THR A 47 -5.50 -5.66 -15.83
N ILE A 48 -5.18 -5.45 -17.11
CA ILE A 48 -4.08 -4.55 -17.53
C ILE A 48 -4.29 -3.13 -16.97
N ALA A 49 -5.53 -2.64 -16.93
CA ALA A 49 -5.80 -1.30 -16.38
C ALA A 49 -5.40 -1.19 -14.91
N PHE A 50 -5.68 -2.22 -14.10
CA PHE A 50 -5.25 -2.31 -12.71
C PHE A 50 -3.72 -2.47 -12.60
N GLY A 51 -3.12 -3.30 -13.44
CA GLY A 51 -1.68 -3.52 -13.45
C GLY A 51 -0.90 -2.23 -13.75
N VAL A 52 -1.33 -1.46 -14.76
CA VAL A 52 -0.74 -0.15 -15.11
C VAL A 52 -0.95 0.84 -13.98
N GLN A 53 -2.16 0.89 -13.36
CA GLN A 53 -2.44 1.74 -12.20
C GLN A 53 -1.50 1.43 -11.04
N THR A 54 -1.30 0.15 -10.72
CA THR A 54 -0.43 -0.27 -9.61
C THR A 54 1.05 0.02 -9.92
N LEU A 55 1.49 -0.23 -11.15
CA LEU A 55 2.83 0.11 -11.60
C LEU A 55 3.12 1.60 -11.39
N LEU A 56 2.22 2.47 -11.86
CA LEU A 56 2.39 3.92 -11.75
C LEU A 56 2.20 4.43 -10.32
N LEU A 57 1.39 3.78 -9.51
CA LEU A 57 1.28 4.08 -8.08
C LEU A 57 2.65 3.98 -7.40
N TYR A 58 3.39 2.88 -7.60
CA TYR A 58 4.65 2.67 -6.89
C TYR A 58 5.87 3.28 -7.61
N VAL A 59 5.98 3.14 -8.92
CA VAL A 59 7.08 3.75 -9.70
C VAL A 59 6.93 5.27 -9.75
N GLY A 60 5.71 5.76 -9.94
CA GLY A 60 5.40 7.20 -9.90
C GLY A 60 5.74 7.82 -8.56
N ALA A 61 5.53 7.10 -7.46
CA ALA A 61 5.85 7.59 -6.12
C ALA A 61 7.35 7.92 -5.93
N VAL A 62 8.24 7.18 -6.58
CA VAL A 62 9.69 7.47 -6.56
C VAL A 62 9.98 8.83 -7.20
N LEU A 63 9.36 9.11 -8.35
CA LEU A 63 9.52 10.38 -9.05
C LEU A 63 8.87 11.54 -8.29
N VAL A 64 7.66 11.32 -7.78
CA VAL A 64 6.87 12.33 -7.05
C VAL A 64 7.57 12.76 -5.77
N GLY A 65 8.26 11.85 -5.07
CA GLY A 65 8.97 12.16 -3.82
C GLY A 65 9.90 13.36 -3.93
N VAL A 66 10.58 13.52 -5.07
CA VAL A 66 11.48 14.66 -5.34
C VAL A 66 10.72 16.00 -5.44
N PHE A 67 9.48 15.96 -5.92
CA PHE A 67 8.67 17.18 -6.11
C PHE A 67 7.93 17.61 -4.83
N VAL A 68 7.58 16.66 -3.96
CA VAL A 68 6.89 16.98 -2.68
C VAL A 68 7.75 17.93 -1.83
N ASP A 69 9.05 17.68 -1.75
CA ASP A 69 9.97 18.50 -0.96
C ASP A 69 10.12 19.93 -1.50
N ARG A 70 9.89 20.12 -2.81
CA ARG A 70 10.00 21.44 -3.46
C ARG A 70 8.70 22.24 -3.45
N LEU A 71 7.56 21.58 -3.66
CA LEU A 71 6.26 22.23 -3.86
C LEU A 71 5.44 22.33 -2.58
N GLY A 72 5.82 21.59 -1.54
CA GLY A 72 5.10 21.50 -0.28
C GLY A 72 3.97 20.45 -0.33
N THR A 73 3.69 19.88 0.83
CA THR A 73 2.77 18.74 1.02
C THR A 73 1.35 19.09 0.60
N ARG A 74 0.85 20.26 1.00
CA ARG A 74 -0.53 20.69 0.72
C ARG A 74 -0.80 20.89 -0.77
N ARG A 75 0.14 21.54 -1.48
CA ARG A 75 0.01 21.78 -2.93
C ARG A 75 0.06 20.46 -3.70
N MET A 76 0.96 19.57 -3.31
CA MET A 76 1.06 18.26 -3.94
C MET A 76 -0.19 17.43 -3.73
N LEU A 77 -0.80 17.43 -2.53
CA LEU A 77 -2.06 16.74 -2.30
C LEU A 77 -3.20 17.31 -3.18
N ALA A 78 -3.27 18.63 -3.32
CA ALA A 78 -4.25 19.28 -4.22
C ALA A 78 -4.06 18.85 -5.69
N VAL A 79 -2.82 18.83 -6.19
CA VAL A 79 -2.51 18.35 -7.55
C VAL A 79 -2.88 16.89 -7.70
N GLY A 80 -2.50 16.03 -6.74
CA GLY A 80 -2.86 14.61 -6.74
C GLY A 80 -4.37 14.40 -6.74
N THR A 81 -5.12 15.19 -5.97
CA THR A 81 -6.59 15.17 -5.95
C THR A 81 -7.17 15.48 -7.33
N VAL A 82 -6.71 16.56 -7.97
CA VAL A 82 -7.19 16.95 -9.31
C VAL A 82 -6.89 15.86 -10.33
N VAL A 83 -5.65 15.36 -10.39
CA VAL A 83 -5.23 14.32 -11.34
C VAL A 83 -6.05 13.03 -11.12
N LEU A 84 -6.22 12.62 -9.86
CA LEU A 84 -7.00 11.43 -9.52
C LEU A 84 -8.47 11.57 -9.94
N CYS A 85 -9.11 12.69 -9.62
CA CYS A 85 -10.49 12.95 -10.00
C CYS A 85 -10.67 13.02 -11.53
N LEU A 86 -9.75 13.66 -12.24
CA LEU A 86 -9.77 13.68 -13.71
C LEU A 86 -9.66 12.27 -14.30
N GLY A 87 -8.81 11.41 -13.74
CA GLY A 87 -8.70 10.01 -14.15
C GLY A 87 -9.99 9.24 -13.96
N LEU A 88 -10.64 9.39 -12.80
CA LEU A 88 -11.93 8.72 -12.51
C LEU A 88 -13.07 9.27 -13.40
N LEU A 89 -13.15 10.59 -13.58
CA LEU A 89 -14.12 11.20 -14.47
C LEU A 89 -13.93 10.77 -15.92
N TRP A 90 -12.67 10.70 -16.39
CA TRP A 90 -12.39 10.20 -17.73
C TRP A 90 -12.73 8.72 -17.87
N THR A 91 -12.49 7.91 -16.85
CA THR A 91 -12.91 6.50 -16.81
C THR A 91 -14.41 6.36 -16.92
N SER A 92 -15.19 7.25 -16.28
CA SER A 92 -16.66 7.21 -16.31
C SER A 92 -17.28 7.43 -17.71
N VAL A 93 -16.57 8.10 -18.60
CA VAL A 93 -17.01 8.37 -19.99
C VAL A 93 -16.24 7.52 -21.03
N ALA A 94 -15.49 6.50 -20.58
CA ALA A 94 -14.70 5.67 -21.46
C ALA A 94 -15.58 4.87 -22.44
N THR A 95 -15.28 5.00 -23.74
CA THR A 95 -15.97 4.30 -24.84
C THR A 95 -15.14 3.17 -25.42
N SER A 96 -13.84 3.10 -25.09
CA SER A 96 -12.93 2.05 -25.54
C SER A 96 -12.10 1.50 -24.39
N TRP A 97 -11.64 0.26 -24.54
CA TRP A 97 -10.75 -0.35 -23.54
C TRP A 97 -9.43 0.45 -23.37
N LEU A 98 -8.86 0.95 -24.48
CA LEU A 98 -7.65 1.78 -24.39
C LEU A 98 -7.89 3.04 -23.56
N THR A 99 -9.07 3.65 -23.69
CA THR A 99 -9.44 4.81 -22.86
C THR A 99 -9.48 4.46 -21.39
N VAL A 100 -9.97 3.26 -21.00
CA VAL A 100 -9.93 2.79 -19.60
C VAL A 100 -8.49 2.62 -19.13
N VAL A 101 -7.62 2.00 -19.92
CA VAL A 101 -6.19 1.83 -19.56
C VAL A 101 -5.51 3.19 -19.36
N LEU A 102 -5.77 4.16 -20.24
CA LEU A 102 -5.19 5.50 -20.12
C LEU A 102 -5.79 6.29 -18.94
N ALA A 103 -7.11 6.26 -18.77
CA ALA A 103 -7.80 7.03 -17.74
C ALA A 103 -7.58 6.42 -16.35
N TYR A 104 -7.94 5.15 -16.15
CA TYR A 104 -7.80 4.47 -14.88
C TYR A 104 -6.36 4.01 -14.63
N GLY A 105 -5.72 3.39 -15.60
CA GLY A 105 -4.36 2.90 -15.45
C GLY A 105 -3.36 4.03 -15.30
N VAL A 106 -3.31 4.96 -16.27
CA VAL A 106 -2.25 5.98 -16.28
C VAL A 106 -2.63 7.18 -15.42
N VAL A 107 -3.72 7.89 -15.72
CA VAL A 107 -4.01 9.17 -15.05
C VAL A 107 -4.40 8.94 -13.59
N THR A 108 -5.29 7.97 -13.31
CA THR A 108 -5.64 7.63 -11.92
C THR A 108 -4.43 7.11 -11.15
N GLY A 109 -3.60 6.25 -11.76
CA GLY A 109 -2.36 5.72 -11.15
C GLY A 109 -1.37 6.82 -10.76
N LEU A 110 -1.16 7.82 -11.62
CA LEU A 110 -0.33 9.00 -11.32
C LEU A 110 -0.94 9.84 -10.20
N GLY A 111 -2.24 10.10 -10.21
CA GLY A 111 -2.93 10.78 -9.13
C GLY A 111 -2.77 10.05 -7.79
N MET A 112 -2.94 8.72 -7.80
CA MET A 112 -2.73 7.89 -6.62
C MET A 112 -1.29 7.93 -6.12
N SER A 113 -0.28 7.96 -7.00
CA SER A 113 1.13 8.04 -6.60
C SER A 113 1.44 9.32 -5.82
N ILE A 114 0.87 10.44 -6.23
CA ILE A 114 1.03 11.73 -5.54
C ILE A 114 0.40 11.67 -4.15
N VAL A 115 -0.85 11.21 -4.05
CA VAL A 115 -1.56 11.08 -2.77
C VAL A 115 -0.85 10.08 -1.85
N TYR A 116 -0.32 8.98 -2.40
CA TYR A 116 0.45 7.97 -1.67
C TYR A 116 1.68 8.57 -1.00
N VAL A 117 2.52 9.29 -1.75
CA VAL A 117 3.73 9.91 -1.18
C VAL A 117 3.36 10.88 -0.08
N VAL A 118 2.37 11.74 -0.29
CA VAL A 118 1.90 12.68 0.74
C VAL A 118 1.41 11.93 1.98
N ALA A 119 0.57 10.90 1.82
CA ALA A 119 -0.01 10.17 2.95
C ALA A 119 1.03 9.44 3.81
N TYR A 120 2.11 8.94 3.20
CA TYR A 120 3.10 8.12 3.92
C TYR A 120 4.37 8.89 4.32
N ALA A 121 4.77 9.92 3.58
CA ALA A 121 5.97 10.69 3.88
C ALA A 121 5.75 11.85 4.87
N THR A 122 4.48 12.29 5.07
CA THR A 122 4.21 13.45 5.92
C THR A 122 4.18 13.10 7.40
N VAL A 123 3.59 11.96 7.79
CA VAL A 123 3.41 11.61 9.21
C VAL A 123 4.73 11.55 9.98
N PRO A 124 5.82 10.91 9.49
CA PRO A 124 7.09 10.87 10.21
C PRO A 124 7.70 12.24 10.50
N ARG A 125 7.37 13.27 9.72
CA ARG A 125 7.88 14.65 9.88
C ARG A 125 7.20 15.40 11.05
N TRP A 126 6.04 14.93 11.50
CA TRP A 126 5.26 15.55 12.59
C TRP A 126 5.45 14.88 13.95
N PHE A 127 6.06 13.69 14.01
CA PHE A 127 6.16 12.90 15.23
C PHE A 127 7.56 12.34 15.45
N ASP A 128 8.25 12.81 16.51
CA ASP A 128 9.56 12.26 16.92
C ASP A 128 9.42 10.96 17.71
N ARG A 129 8.57 10.95 18.75
CA ARG A 129 8.49 9.84 19.72
C ARG A 129 7.40 8.80 19.43
N ARG A 130 6.40 9.10 18.60
CA ARG A 130 5.23 8.25 18.30
C ARG A 130 5.01 8.08 16.80
N ALA A 131 6.04 8.27 16.00
CA ALA A 131 5.94 8.21 14.54
C ALA A 131 5.40 6.87 14.03
N GLY A 132 5.80 5.75 14.65
CA GLY A 132 5.31 4.41 14.30
C GLY A 132 3.81 4.24 14.54
N PHE A 133 3.31 4.68 15.71
CA PHE A 133 1.87 4.62 16.03
C PHE A 133 1.06 5.54 15.11
N ALA A 134 1.51 6.77 14.91
CA ALA A 134 0.85 7.74 14.04
C ALA A 134 0.81 7.26 12.58
N GLY A 135 1.91 6.69 12.08
CA GLY A 135 1.99 6.05 10.76
C GLY A 135 1.08 4.83 10.64
N GLY A 136 0.98 4.03 11.71
CA GLY A 136 0.03 2.91 11.80
C GLY A 136 -1.42 3.37 11.66
N VAL A 137 -1.82 4.44 12.37
CA VAL A 137 -3.17 5.03 12.26
C VAL A 137 -3.42 5.56 10.84
N ALA A 138 -2.46 6.30 10.26
CA ALA A 138 -2.59 6.80 8.88
C ALA A 138 -2.73 5.65 7.87
N SER A 139 -1.94 4.58 8.02
CA SER A 139 -2.00 3.41 7.12
C SER A 139 -3.21 2.51 7.34
N ALA A 140 -3.88 2.57 8.51
CA ALA A 140 -5.13 1.86 8.75
C ALA A 140 -6.27 2.33 7.82
N GLY A 141 -6.13 3.53 7.22
CA GLY A 141 -6.99 4.01 6.14
C GLY A 141 -7.10 3.02 4.98
N LEU A 142 -6.03 2.26 4.65
CA LEU A 142 -6.06 1.19 3.66
C LEU A 142 -7.15 0.15 3.96
N GLY A 143 -7.13 -0.41 5.16
CA GLY A 143 -8.11 -1.43 5.58
C GLY A 143 -9.54 -0.87 5.65
N ALA A 144 -9.69 0.35 6.19
CA ALA A 144 -10.97 1.05 6.23
C ALA A 144 -11.51 1.35 4.83
N GLY A 145 -10.63 1.73 3.89
CA GLY A 145 -10.99 1.96 2.49
C GLY A 145 -11.54 0.70 1.83
N MET A 146 -10.85 -0.43 1.97
CA MET A 146 -11.34 -1.72 1.45
C MET A 146 -12.67 -2.11 2.07
N LEU A 147 -12.81 -1.95 3.39
CA LEU A 147 -14.02 -2.30 4.12
C LEU A 147 -15.25 -1.56 3.60
N VAL A 148 -15.10 -0.29 3.23
CA VAL A 148 -16.21 0.58 2.83
C VAL A 148 -16.39 0.62 1.31
N VAL A 149 -15.31 0.76 0.54
CA VAL A 149 -15.41 1.06 -0.91
C VAL A 149 -15.89 -0.16 -1.70
N ALA A 150 -15.45 -1.38 -1.37
CA ALA A 150 -15.83 -2.56 -2.13
C ALA A 150 -17.36 -2.83 -2.11
N PRO A 151 -18.03 -2.89 -0.93
CA PRO A 151 -19.49 -3.06 -0.91
C PRO A 151 -20.23 -1.84 -1.45
N ALA A 152 -19.75 -0.61 -1.21
CA ALA A 152 -20.35 0.60 -1.75
C ALA A 152 -20.28 0.62 -3.28
N ALA A 153 -19.14 0.26 -3.88
CA ALA A 153 -18.97 0.15 -5.31
C ALA A 153 -19.88 -0.93 -5.91
N THR A 154 -20.04 -2.09 -5.25
CA THR A 154 -20.96 -3.14 -5.69
C THR A 154 -22.39 -2.60 -5.75
N ALA A 155 -22.85 -1.97 -4.67
CA ALA A 155 -24.20 -1.40 -4.60
C ALA A 155 -24.44 -0.29 -5.63
N LEU A 156 -23.41 0.54 -5.91
CA LEU A 156 -23.48 1.57 -6.95
C LEU A 156 -23.56 0.94 -8.34
N ILE A 157 -22.72 -0.03 -8.65
CA ILE A 157 -22.70 -0.71 -9.95
C ILE A 157 -24.06 -1.35 -10.24
N ASP A 158 -24.68 -1.99 -9.26
CA ASP A 158 -25.97 -2.65 -9.43
C ASP A 158 -27.12 -1.65 -9.64
N ARG A 159 -27.01 -0.41 -9.12
CA ARG A 159 -28.05 0.64 -9.25
C ARG A 159 -27.88 1.50 -10.50
N VAL A 160 -26.67 1.92 -10.81
CA VAL A 160 -26.41 2.96 -11.81
C VAL A 160 -25.39 2.55 -12.89
N GLY A 161 -24.90 1.31 -12.82
CA GLY A 161 -23.85 0.80 -13.72
C GLY A 161 -22.46 1.29 -13.37
N TRP A 162 -21.42 0.63 -13.93
CA TRP A 162 -20.04 0.87 -13.55
C TRP A 162 -19.51 2.27 -13.95
N ARG A 163 -19.96 2.83 -15.11
CA ARG A 163 -19.55 4.17 -15.56
C ARG A 163 -20.03 5.26 -14.60
N SER A 164 -21.33 5.26 -14.29
CA SER A 164 -21.91 6.22 -13.35
C SER A 164 -21.32 6.04 -11.93
N SER A 165 -20.93 4.81 -11.56
CA SER A 165 -20.25 4.55 -10.29
C SER A 165 -18.91 5.28 -10.21
N PHE A 166 -18.10 5.29 -11.29
CA PHE A 166 -16.85 6.08 -11.32
C PHE A 166 -17.10 7.58 -11.23
N PHE A 167 -18.18 8.07 -11.83
CA PHE A 167 -18.58 9.49 -11.70
C PHE A 167 -18.90 9.84 -10.23
N VAL A 168 -19.71 9.01 -9.56
CA VAL A 168 -20.05 9.21 -8.14
C VAL A 168 -18.80 9.09 -7.25
N LEU A 169 -17.98 8.07 -7.50
CA LEU A 169 -16.73 7.89 -6.76
C LEU A 169 -15.77 9.08 -6.95
N ALA A 170 -15.69 9.67 -8.13
CA ALA A 170 -14.89 10.88 -8.36
C ALA A 170 -15.37 12.04 -7.47
N GLY A 171 -16.70 12.23 -7.33
CA GLY A 171 -17.26 13.23 -6.42
C GLY A 171 -16.93 12.97 -4.95
N VAL A 172 -17.09 11.72 -4.50
CA VAL A 172 -16.75 11.33 -3.11
C VAL A 172 -15.24 11.53 -2.84
N VAL A 173 -14.39 11.10 -3.76
CA VAL A 173 -12.94 11.28 -3.69
C VAL A 173 -12.56 12.76 -3.62
N ALA A 174 -13.18 13.59 -4.48
CA ALA A 174 -12.94 15.03 -4.47
C ALA A 174 -13.25 15.65 -3.11
N VAL A 175 -14.38 15.29 -2.49
CA VAL A 175 -14.76 15.80 -1.16
C VAL A 175 -13.77 15.32 -0.09
N LEU A 176 -13.46 14.02 -0.04
CA LEU A 176 -12.58 13.46 0.99
C LEU A 176 -11.16 14.03 0.89
N LEU A 177 -10.60 14.11 -0.31
CA LEU A 177 -9.25 14.64 -0.52
C LEU A 177 -9.19 16.17 -0.44
N LEU A 178 -10.28 16.88 -0.76
CA LEU A 178 -10.38 18.32 -0.47
C LEU A 178 -10.32 18.56 1.05
N VAL A 179 -11.10 17.81 1.83
CA VAL A 179 -11.04 17.87 3.29
C VAL A 179 -9.61 17.57 3.78
N ALA A 180 -8.98 16.50 3.28
CA ALA A 180 -7.60 16.17 3.61
C ALA A 180 -6.64 17.32 3.26
N THR A 181 -6.80 17.95 2.09
CA THR A 181 -5.97 19.09 1.63
C THR A 181 -6.16 20.34 2.50
N LEU A 182 -7.35 20.56 3.02
CA LEU A 182 -7.61 21.68 3.95
C LEU A 182 -7.03 21.42 5.33
N LEU A 183 -7.02 20.16 5.76
CA LEU A 183 -6.50 19.72 7.06
C LEU A 183 -4.97 19.59 7.08
N ILE A 184 -4.33 19.27 5.95
CA ILE A 184 -2.89 19.06 5.91
C ILE A 184 -2.16 20.41 5.94
N LYS A 185 -1.09 20.47 6.72
CA LYS A 185 -0.16 21.61 6.75
C LYS A 185 1.24 21.13 6.47
N ASP A 186 2.03 21.98 5.87
CA ASP A 186 3.46 21.79 5.79
C ASP A 186 4.05 21.85 7.22
N GLU A 187 5.14 21.13 7.44
CA GLU A 187 5.83 21.10 8.73
C GLU A 187 6.14 22.52 9.20
N PRO A 188 5.92 22.84 10.50
CA PRO A 188 6.39 24.11 11.04
C PRO A 188 7.90 24.17 10.83
N THR A 189 8.37 25.09 10.00
CA THR A 189 9.78 25.43 9.95
C THR A 189 10.20 25.85 11.35
N THR A 190 10.95 24.98 12.03
CA THR A 190 11.66 25.36 13.24
C THR A 190 12.71 26.35 12.74
N GLU A 191 12.39 27.65 12.81
CA GLU A 191 13.41 28.67 12.60
C GLU A 191 14.59 28.31 13.53
N PRO A 192 15.83 28.33 13.04
CA PRO A 192 16.97 28.20 13.89
C PRO A 192 16.82 29.28 14.96
N VAL A 193 16.66 28.86 16.24
CA VAL A 193 16.66 29.82 17.34
C VAL A 193 17.93 30.66 17.17
N PRO A 194 17.82 32.01 17.00
CA PRO A 194 19.00 32.83 16.87
C PRO A 194 19.88 32.57 18.08
N ALA A 195 21.13 32.23 17.85
CA ALA A 195 22.12 32.04 18.90
C ALA A 195 22.47 33.40 19.51
N GLY A 196 21.57 33.95 20.32
CA GLY A 196 21.71 35.24 20.92
C GLY A 196 20.50 35.58 21.76
N GLU A 197 20.52 35.13 23.02
CA GLU A 197 19.92 35.75 24.21
C GLU A 197 19.81 34.74 25.37
N PHE A 198 20.96 34.24 25.80
CA PHE A 198 21.12 33.78 27.19
C PHE A 198 22.36 34.48 27.76
N SER A 199 22.22 35.82 27.96
CA SER A 199 23.07 36.58 28.84
C SER A 199 22.30 36.79 30.14
N GLY A 200 22.63 36.05 31.19
CA GLY A 200 21.98 36.21 32.49
C GLY A 200 22.47 35.21 33.53
N SER A 201 23.71 35.43 34.01
CA SER A 201 24.23 35.16 35.38
C SER A 201 23.81 33.89 36.13
N ARG A 202 24.76 32.99 36.37
CA ARG A 202 25.36 32.72 37.69
C ARG A 202 26.27 31.47 37.68
N GLY A 203 27.44 31.63 38.22
CA GLY A 203 28.57 30.77 38.34
C GLY A 203 28.30 29.31 38.72
N GLY A 204 29.02 28.44 38.07
CA GLY A 204 29.16 27.04 38.36
C GLY A 204 30.23 26.49 37.41
N GLU A 205 31.34 26.04 37.95
CA GLU A 205 32.55 25.59 37.30
C GLU A 205 32.31 24.65 36.11
N ALA A 206 32.82 25.02 34.96
CA ALA A 206 32.82 24.23 33.75
C ALA A 206 33.90 23.15 33.81
N THR A 207 33.55 21.88 33.91
CA THR A 207 34.42 20.78 33.51
C THR A 207 34.44 20.70 31.97
N PRO A 208 35.62 20.70 31.36
CA PRO A 208 35.73 20.60 29.89
C PRO A 208 35.70 19.13 29.48
N ASN A 209 34.52 18.55 29.40
CA ASN A 209 34.31 17.33 28.64
C ASN A 209 33.60 17.69 27.33
N GLY A 210 34.42 17.90 26.30
CA GLY A 210 34.02 18.15 24.96
C GLY A 210 33.20 16.99 24.38
N GLY A 211 31.90 17.07 24.56
CA GLY A 211 30.95 16.33 23.73
C GLY A 211 31.04 16.89 22.32
N GLN A 212 31.89 16.32 21.48
CA GLN A 212 31.87 16.50 20.05
C GLN A 212 30.46 16.13 19.57
N ARG A 213 29.60 17.13 19.36
CA ARG A 213 28.52 17.00 18.38
C ARG A 213 29.24 16.69 17.07
N SER A 214 29.36 15.41 16.75
CA SER A 214 29.74 15.00 15.41
C SER A 214 28.72 15.63 14.46
N THR A 215 29.12 16.68 13.78
CA THR A 215 28.50 17.12 12.54
C THR A 215 28.61 15.93 11.60
N ARG A 216 27.58 15.05 11.60
CA ARG A 216 27.46 14.01 10.59
C ARG A 216 27.38 14.75 9.25
N THR A 217 28.52 14.84 8.59
CA THR A 217 28.63 15.27 7.21
C THR A 217 27.71 14.32 6.43
N GLN A 218 26.62 14.81 5.85
CA GLN A 218 25.78 13.97 5.02
C GLN A 218 26.68 13.38 3.93
N PRO A 219 26.67 12.05 3.72
CA PRO A 219 27.49 11.43 2.70
C PRO A 219 27.14 12.05 1.35
N SER A 220 28.14 12.24 0.49
CA SER A 220 27.90 12.79 -0.85
C SER A 220 26.87 11.93 -1.58
N LEU A 221 26.03 12.53 -2.44
CA LEU A 221 25.03 11.78 -3.23
C LEU A 221 25.64 10.56 -3.92
N ARG A 222 26.90 10.68 -4.39
CA ARG A 222 27.64 9.60 -5.03
C ARG A 222 27.96 8.46 -4.06
N ALA A 223 28.27 8.75 -2.81
CA ALA A 223 28.47 7.74 -1.77
C ALA A 223 27.15 7.04 -1.41
N GLN A 224 26.05 7.80 -1.26
CA GLN A 224 24.73 7.23 -1.01
C GLN A 224 24.28 6.30 -2.16
N PHE A 225 24.47 6.71 -3.42
CA PHE A 225 24.17 5.84 -4.56
C PHE A 225 25.05 4.59 -4.58
N GLY A 226 26.31 4.70 -4.18
CA GLY A 226 27.21 3.56 -4.06
C GLY A 226 26.75 2.54 -3.02
N GLU A 227 26.32 3.00 -1.86
CA GLU A 227 25.79 2.14 -0.79
C GLU A 227 24.48 1.46 -1.18
N ILE A 228 23.52 2.22 -1.77
CA ILE A 228 22.26 1.67 -2.27
C ILE A 228 22.52 0.61 -3.33
N TYR A 229 23.46 0.85 -4.24
CA TYR A 229 23.83 -0.09 -5.28
C TYR A 229 24.50 -1.36 -4.71
N ALA A 230 25.33 -1.21 -3.67
CA ALA A 230 25.94 -2.35 -2.98
C ALA A 230 24.85 -3.22 -2.30
N VAL A 231 23.90 -2.60 -1.60
CA VAL A 231 22.75 -3.31 -1.01
C VAL A 231 21.93 -4.02 -2.08
N ALA A 232 21.61 -3.34 -3.19
CA ALA A 232 20.80 -3.91 -4.28
C ALA A 232 21.48 -5.12 -4.95
N ARG A 233 22.79 -5.25 -4.85
CA ARG A 233 23.57 -6.41 -5.36
C ARG A 233 23.75 -7.52 -4.33
N SER A 234 23.38 -7.31 -3.09
CA SER A 234 23.52 -8.35 -2.06
C SER A 234 22.58 -9.53 -2.35
N PRO A 235 23.01 -10.77 -2.09
CA PRO A 235 22.13 -11.93 -2.20
C PRO A 235 20.90 -11.84 -1.31
N SER A 236 21.03 -11.25 -0.12
CA SER A 236 19.94 -11.01 0.83
C SER A 236 18.89 -10.10 0.25
N PHE A 237 19.28 -9.01 -0.44
CA PHE A 237 18.34 -8.13 -1.13
C PHE A 237 17.60 -8.86 -2.24
N GLY A 238 18.31 -9.66 -3.05
CA GLY A 238 17.70 -10.47 -4.09
C GLY A 238 16.63 -11.42 -3.54
N LEU A 239 16.92 -12.11 -2.43
CA LEU A 239 15.97 -13.01 -1.76
C LEU A 239 14.76 -12.24 -1.22
N VAL A 240 14.95 -11.08 -0.60
CA VAL A 240 13.85 -10.25 -0.09
C VAL A 240 13.00 -9.72 -1.23
N PHE A 241 13.61 -9.21 -2.29
CA PHE A 241 12.90 -8.67 -3.44
C PHE A 241 12.05 -9.73 -4.16
N VAL A 242 12.64 -10.89 -4.46
CA VAL A 242 11.93 -12.03 -5.05
C VAL A 242 10.88 -12.57 -4.08
N GLY A 243 11.22 -12.70 -2.80
CA GLY A 243 10.28 -13.12 -1.76
C GLY A 243 9.05 -12.23 -1.68
N TRP A 244 9.21 -10.91 -1.78
CA TRP A 244 8.07 -9.99 -1.82
C TRP A 244 7.26 -10.13 -3.10
N ILE A 245 7.90 -10.29 -4.28
CA ILE A 245 7.17 -10.57 -5.52
C ILE A 245 6.27 -11.79 -5.33
N LEU A 246 6.81 -12.89 -4.81
CA LEU A 246 6.08 -14.14 -4.62
C LEU A 246 4.93 -14.00 -3.60
N ILE A 247 5.17 -13.35 -2.47
CA ILE A 247 4.15 -13.13 -1.43
C ILE A 247 3.03 -12.23 -1.95
N TYR A 248 3.38 -11.10 -2.59
CA TYR A 248 2.37 -10.12 -3.02
C TYR A 248 1.64 -10.51 -4.31
N THR A 249 2.16 -11.46 -5.08
CA THR A 249 1.40 -12.17 -6.13
C THR A 249 0.10 -12.73 -5.57
N THR A 250 0.15 -13.38 -4.41
CA THR A 250 -1.06 -13.92 -3.73
C THR A 250 -2.06 -12.81 -3.40
N MET A 251 -1.59 -11.73 -2.82
CA MET A 251 -2.44 -10.59 -2.44
C MET A 251 -3.18 -10.00 -3.65
N TYR A 252 -2.44 -9.70 -4.72
CA TYR A 252 -3.04 -9.06 -5.90
C TYR A 252 -4.00 -9.97 -6.65
N ILE A 253 -3.72 -11.27 -6.74
CA ILE A 253 -4.66 -12.23 -7.33
C ILE A 253 -5.95 -12.29 -6.52
N VAL A 254 -5.86 -12.37 -5.20
CA VAL A 254 -7.04 -12.37 -4.31
C VAL A 254 -7.83 -11.08 -4.48
N PHE A 255 -7.21 -9.91 -4.41
CA PHE A 255 -7.93 -8.63 -4.48
C PHE A 255 -8.65 -8.39 -5.80
N VAL A 256 -8.06 -8.84 -6.89
CA VAL A 256 -8.63 -8.61 -8.24
C VAL A 256 -9.65 -9.69 -8.62
N HIS A 257 -9.40 -10.94 -8.25
CA HIS A 257 -10.18 -12.06 -8.76
C HIS A 257 -11.14 -12.69 -7.75
N LEU A 258 -11.08 -12.36 -6.44
CA LEU A 258 -11.93 -12.96 -5.41
C LEU A 258 -13.43 -12.77 -5.67
N VAL A 259 -13.83 -11.57 -6.08
CA VAL A 259 -15.25 -11.24 -6.31
C VAL A 259 -15.80 -12.00 -7.51
N VAL A 260 -15.00 -12.08 -8.57
CA VAL A 260 -15.38 -12.79 -9.79
C VAL A 260 -15.37 -14.30 -9.55
N HIS A 261 -14.36 -14.82 -8.84
CA HIS A 261 -14.32 -16.23 -8.44
C HIS A 261 -15.53 -16.64 -7.60
N ALA A 262 -15.94 -15.80 -6.64
CA ALA A 262 -17.16 -16.06 -5.87
C ALA A 262 -18.39 -16.22 -6.78
N SER A 263 -18.51 -15.37 -7.81
CA SER A 263 -19.60 -15.48 -8.79
C SER A 263 -19.50 -16.75 -9.65
N ASP A 264 -18.28 -17.15 -10.06
CA ASP A 264 -18.03 -18.33 -10.88
C ASP A 264 -18.39 -19.64 -10.16
N ILE A 265 -18.24 -19.69 -8.82
CA ILE A 265 -18.63 -20.84 -7.98
C ILE A 265 -20.10 -20.76 -7.50
N GLY A 266 -20.91 -19.85 -8.07
CA GLY A 266 -22.33 -19.72 -7.77
C GLY A 266 -22.70 -18.89 -6.54
N LEU A 267 -21.73 -18.24 -5.88
CA LEU A 267 -22.02 -17.32 -4.79
C LEU A 267 -22.44 -15.94 -5.33
N SER A 268 -23.12 -15.15 -4.51
CA SER A 268 -23.49 -13.80 -4.92
C SER A 268 -22.28 -12.86 -5.03
N ARG A 269 -22.32 -11.90 -5.94
CA ARG A 269 -21.30 -10.82 -6.02
C ARG A 269 -21.17 -10.07 -4.70
N THR A 270 -22.28 -9.89 -3.99
CA THR A 270 -22.28 -9.27 -2.66
C THR A 270 -21.47 -10.09 -1.66
N ALA A 271 -21.52 -11.45 -1.70
CA ALA A 271 -20.69 -12.30 -0.85
C ALA A 271 -19.19 -12.09 -1.14
N GLY A 272 -18.80 -12.05 -2.42
CA GLY A 272 -17.42 -11.75 -2.83
C GLY A 272 -16.94 -10.36 -2.39
N ALA A 273 -17.79 -9.34 -2.57
CA ALA A 273 -17.48 -7.96 -2.15
C ALA A 273 -17.40 -7.84 -0.61
N THR A 274 -18.27 -8.56 0.13
CA THR A 274 -18.24 -8.62 1.59
C THR A 274 -16.98 -9.32 2.09
N ALA A 275 -16.54 -10.40 1.42
CA ALA A 275 -15.28 -11.06 1.73
C ALA A 275 -14.09 -10.10 1.53
N LEU A 276 -14.06 -9.36 0.42
CA LEU A 276 -13.02 -8.36 0.17
C LEU A 276 -13.03 -7.24 1.23
N ALA A 277 -14.21 -6.76 1.62
CA ALA A 277 -14.39 -5.80 2.69
C ALA A 277 -13.89 -6.35 4.05
N LEU A 278 -14.19 -7.61 4.35
CA LEU A 278 -13.76 -8.27 5.58
C LEU A 278 -12.24 -8.43 5.63
N ILE A 279 -11.59 -8.73 4.49
CA ILE A 279 -10.12 -8.70 4.38
C ILE A 279 -9.59 -7.32 4.83
N GLY A 280 -10.21 -6.23 4.35
CA GLY A 280 -9.82 -4.86 4.74
C GLY A 280 -9.98 -4.59 6.24
N GLY A 281 -11.13 -4.94 6.82
CA GLY A 281 -11.39 -4.79 8.24
C GLY A 281 -10.43 -5.62 9.11
N ALA A 282 -10.24 -6.89 8.76
CA ALA A 282 -9.30 -7.79 9.43
C ALA A 282 -7.84 -7.31 9.29
N ASN A 283 -7.47 -6.74 8.13
CA ASN A 283 -6.16 -6.14 7.94
C ASN A 283 -5.87 -5.02 8.95
N ALA A 284 -6.83 -4.14 9.20
CA ALA A 284 -6.66 -3.07 10.18
C ALA A 284 -6.39 -3.62 11.59
N ILE A 285 -7.10 -4.68 11.98
CA ILE A 285 -6.91 -5.37 13.27
C ILE A 285 -5.55 -6.08 13.30
N GLY A 286 -5.20 -6.81 12.25
CA GLY A 286 -3.93 -7.53 12.13
C GLY A 286 -2.71 -6.61 12.20
N ARG A 287 -2.78 -5.40 11.61
CA ARG A 287 -1.71 -4.39 11.69
C ARG A 287 -1.38 -4.02 13.13
N VAL A 288 -2.38 -3.83 13.95
CA VAL A 288 -2.18 -3.44 15.36
C VAL A 288 -1.77 -4.65 16.21
N GLY A 289 -2.56 -5.73 16.17
CA GLY A 289 -2.39 -6.88 17.06
C GLY A 289 -1.13 -7.69 16.74
N ILE A 290 -0.95 -8.08 15.47
CA ILE A 290 0.20 -8.89 15.06
C ILE A 290 1.47 -8.02 15.01
N GLY A 291 1.35 -6.75 14.61
CA GLY A 291 2.46 -5.81 14.68
C GLY A 291 3.03 -5.71 16.10
N TYR A 292 2.17 -5.58 17.11
CA TYR A 292 2.58 -5.57 18.52
C TYR A 292 3.21 -6.91 18.93
N ALA A 293 2.61 -8.04 18.57
CA ALA A 293 3.16 -9.37 18.89
C ALA A 293 4.55 -9.61 18.29
N SER A 294 4.87 -8.97 17.16
CA SER A 294 6.15 -9.13 16.47
C SER A 294 7.35 -8.62 17.28
N ASP A 295 7.14 -7.67 18.17
CA ASP A 295 8.20 -7.15 19.03
C ASP A 295 8.69 -8.18 20.06
N TYR A 296 7.86 -9.19 20.37
CA TYR A 296 8.17 -10.29 21.31
C TYR A 296 8.67 -11.56 20.62
N VAL A 297 8.10 -11.90 19.45
CA VAL A 297 8.38 -13.16 18.73
C VAL A 297 9.55 -13.00 17.73
N GLY A 298 9.79 -11.76 17.30
CA GLY A 298 10.77 -11.42 16.26
C GLY A 298 10.13 -11.21 14.88
N ARG A 299 10.41 -10.06 14.30
CA ARG A 299 9.74 -9.52 13.11
C ARG A 299 9.82 -10.42 11.89
N VAL A 300 11.00 -11.01 11.64
CA VAL A 300 11.20 -11.91 10.48
C VAL A 300 10.33 -13.15 10.58
N HIS A 301 10.25 -13.78 11.75
CA HIS A 301 9.44 -14.99 11.97
C HIS A 301 7.95 -14.69 11.86
N VAL A 302 7.50 -13.56 12.43
CA VAL A 302 6.09 -13.15 12.33
C VAL A 302 5.73 -12.79 10.88
N PHE A 303 6.60 -12.07 10.15
CA PHE A 303 6.39 -11.76 8.73
C PHE A 303 6.27 -13.03 7.88
N ALA A 304 7.21 -13.97 8.04
CA ALA A 304 7.20 -15.24 7.32
C ALA A 304 5.98 -16.10 7.71
N GLY A 305 5.62 -16.14 8.99
CA GLY A 305 4.41 -16.82 9.47
C GLY A 305 3.14 -16.24 8.84
N CYS A 306 2.97 -14.92 8.85
CA CYS A 306 1.85 -14.25 8.19
C CYS A 306 1.81 -14.56 6.69
N SER A 307 2.96 -14.50 6.00
CA SER A 307 3.06 -14.82 4.57
C SER A 307 2.68 -16.27 4.28
N THR A 308 3.10 -17.19 5.14
CA THR A 308 2.72 -18.61 5.06
C THR A 308 1.22 -18.80 5.25
N VAL A 309 0.62 -18.14 6.24
CA VAL A 309 -0.84 -18.17 6.47
C VAL A 309 -1.61 -17.62 5.26
N MET A 310 -1.15 -16.51 4.68
CA MET A 310 -1.72 -15.98 3.42
C MET A 310 -1.64 -17.03 2.30
N GLY A 311 -0.47 -17.67 2.13
CA GLY A 311 -0.27 -18.70 1.12
C GLY A 311 -1.17 -19.90 1.33
N VAL A 312 -1.16 -20.49 2.52
CA VAL A 312 -1.96 -21.70 2.84
C VAL A 312 -3.46 -21.42 2.74
N SER A 313 -3.94 -20.28 3.21
CA SER A 313 -5.35 -19.91 3.05
C SER A 313 -5.74 -19.77 1.58
N THR A 314 -4.85 -19.23 0.73
CA THR A 314 -5.09 -19.11 -0.71
C THR A 314 -5.08 -20.47 -1.41
N LEU A 315 -4.25 -21.44 -0.96
CA LEU A 315 -4.30 -22.83 -1.46
C LEU A 315 -5.65 -23.49 -1.18
N ALA A 316 -6.29 -23.14 -0.07
CA ALA A 316 -7.60 -23.68 0.29
C ALA A 316 -8.76 -23.02 -0.49
N LEU A 317 -8.55 -21.81 -1.05
CA LEU A 317 -9.61 -20.99 -1.66
C LEU A 317 -10.43 -21.73 -2.75
N PRO A 318 -9.82 -22.54 -3.65
CA PRO A 318 -10.60 -23.27 -4.66
C PRO A 318 -11.60 -24.30 -4.10
N ALA A 319 -11.40 -24.75 -2.85
CA ALA A 319 -12.29 -25.72 -2.20
C ALA A 319 -13.40 -25.06 -1.35
N LEU A 320 -13.46 -23.73 -1.31
CA LEU A 320 -14.42 -22.97 -0.49
C LEU A 320 -15.68 -22.64 -1.30
N GLU A 321 -16.69 -23.49 -1.20
CA GLU A 321 -17.93 -23.39 -1.99
C GLU A 321 -19.08 -22.65 -1.27
N THR A 322 -18.88 -22.22 -0.02
CA THR A 322 -19.92 -21.55 0.77
C THR A 322 -19.53 -20.14 1.15
N THR A 323 -20.53 -19.25 1.27
CA THR A 323 -20.31 -17.87 1.75
C THR A 323 -19.60 -17.83 3.11
N THR A 324 -20.00 -18.72 4.05
CA THR A 324 -19.36 -18.77 5.38
C THR A 324 -17.89 -19.14 5.30
N ALA A 325 -17.54 -20.13 4.48
CA ALA A 325 -16.15 -20.53 4.27
C ALA A 325 -15.32 -19.41 3.62
N LEU A 326 -15.90 -18.71 2.62
CA LEU A 326 -15.27 -17.56 1.98
C LEU A 326 -15.04 -16.42 2.97
N LEU A 327 -15.98 -16.12 3.87
CA LEU A 327 -15.81 -15.12 4.91
C LEU A 327 -14.77 -15.57 5.96
N GLY A 328 -14.71 -16.86 6.31
CA GLY A 328 -13.65 -17.42 7.15
C GLY A 328 -12.26 -17.23 6.53
N PHE A 329 -12.12 -17.54 5.24
CA PHE A 329 -10.91 -17.24 4.47
C PHE A 329 -10.55 -15.75 4.55
N ALA A 330 -11.51 -14.87 4.30
CA ALA A 330 -11.30 -13.42 4.30
C ALA A 330 -10.77 -12.90 5.64
N LEU A 331 -11.31 -13.42 6.74
CA LEU A 331 -10.86 -13.09 8.10
C LEU A 331 -9.40 -13.53 8.34
N VAL A 332 -9.07 -14.78 8.05
CA VAL A 332 -7.73 -15.35 8.26
C VAL A 332 -6.71 -14.67 7.37
N PHE A 333 -7.01 -14.56 6.07
CA PHE A 333 -6.14 -13.87 5.10
C PHE A 333 -5.94 -12.40 5.48
N GLY A 334 -7.01 -11.70 5.85
CA GLY A 334 -6.96 -10.29 6.21
C GLY A 334 -6.12 -10.01 7.45
N LEU A 335 -6.26 -10.81 8.51
CA LEU A 335 -5.44 -10.71 9.71
C LEU A 335 -3.95 -10.91 9.39
N ALA A 336 -3.64 -11.97 8.63
CA ALA A 336 -2.27 -12.28 8.21
C ALA A 336 -1.68 -11.18 7.31
N TYR A 337 -2.45 -10.69 6.34
CA TYR A 337 -2.04 -9.58 5.49
C TYR A 337 -1.79 -8.28 6.29
N GLY A 338 -2.60 -8.02 7.32
CA GLY A 338 -2.39 -6.89 8.23
C GLY A 338 -1.08 -6.99 9.00
N GLY A 339 -0.81 -8.14 9.59
CA GLY A 339 0.44 -8.41 10.30
C GLY A 339 1.66 -8.31 9.38
N ASN A 340 1.57 -8.90 8.17
CA ASN A 340 2.60 -8.77 7.15
C ASN A 340 2.87 -7.30 6.79
N GLY A 341 1.81 -6.54 6.48
CA GLY A 341 1.91 -5.15 6.08
C GLY A 341 2.45 -4.21 7.17
N ALA A 342 2.25 -4.53 8.45
CA ALA A 342 2.81 -3.75 9.55
C ALA A 342 4.34 -3.88 9.65
N LEU A 343 4.90 -4.97 9.14
CA LEU A 343 6.30 -5.33 9.32
C LEU A 343 7.19 -4.95 8.14
N LEU A 344 6.66 -4.39 7.06
CA LEU A 344 7.43 -4.09 5.86
C LEU A 344 8.65 -3.20 6.12
N ALA A 345 8.43 -2.02 6.69
CA ALA A 345 9.52 -1.09 6.98
C ALA A 345 10.41 -1.57 8.15
N PRO A 346 9.86 -2.09 9.27
CA PRO A 346 10.67 -2.68 10.33
C PRO A 346 11.56 -3.84 9.86
N LEU A 347 11.03 -4.74 9.02
CA LEU A 347 11.80 -5.85 8.46
C LEU A 347 12.94 -5.35 7.57
N THR A 348 12.67 -4.38 6.70
CA THR A 348 13.69 -3.78 5.84
C THR A 348 14.81 -3.12 6.67
N SER A 349 14.42 -2.44 7.77
CA SER A 349 15.39 -1.85 8.70
C SER A 349 16.24 -2.89 9.43
N ASP A 350 15.65 -4.02 9.82
CA ASP A 350 16.34 -5.09 10.53
C ASP A 350 17.32 -5.87 9.64
N LEU A 351 17.02 -5.96 8.32
CA LEU A 351 17.87 -6.67 7.36
C LEU A 351 18.95 -5.78 6.73
N PHE A 352 18.65 -4.53 6.41
CA PHE A 352 19.55 -3.67 5.62
C PHE A 352 20.02 -2.43 6.37
N GLY A 353 19.71 -2.31 7.66
CA GLY A 353 20.10 -1.17 8.48
C GLY A 353 19.19 0.05 8.30
N ARG A 354 19.47 1.09 9.12
CA ARG A 354 18.65 2.31 9.18
C ARG A 354 19.17 3.45 8.31
N GLU A 355 20.42 3.40 7.89
CA GLU A 355 21.09 4.55 7.27
C GLU A 355 20.48 4.93 5.92
N ASN A 356 20.11 3.96 5.09
CA ASN A 356 19.50 4.18 3.79
C ASN A 356 18.09 3.56 3.69
N LEU A 357 17.38 3.42 4.83
CA LEU A 357 16.11 2.71 4.90
C LEU A 357 15.09 3.14 3.85
N ASN A 358 14.90 4.45 3.65
CA ASN A 358 13.90 4.96 2.71
C ASN A 358 14.22 4.57 1.26
N ALA A 359 15.49 4.60 0.87
CA ALA A 359 15.91 4.25 -0.48
C ALA A 359 15.83 2.74 -0.71
N VAL A 360 16.29 1.93 0.24
CA VAL A 360 16.21 0.47 0.18
C VAL A 360 14.75 0.01 0.20
N PHE A 361 13.92 0.58 1.07
CA PHE A 361 12.49 0.30 1.11
C PHE A 361 11.79 0.69 -0.21
N GLY A 362 12.18 1.81 -0.81
CA GLY A 362 11.70 2.22 -2.13
C GLY A 362 12.04 1.19 -3.22
N LEU A 363 13.28 0.69 -3.24
CA LEU A 363 13.69 -0.35 -4.19
C LEU A 363 12.92 -1.65 -3.97
N VAL A 364 12.84 -2.14 -2.73
CA VAL A 364 12.08 -3.36 -2.40
C VAL A 364 10.60 -3.20 -2.73
N SER A 365 10.05 -1.99 -2.58
CA SER A 365 8.66 -1.68 -2.95
C SER A 365 8.38 -1.81 -4.45
N GLY A 366 9.42 -1.81 -5.30
CA GLY A 366 9.31 -2.18 -6.72
C GLY A 366 8.73 -3.59 -6.92
N ALA A 367 8.86 -4.48 -5.93
CA ALA A 367 8.21 -5.79 -5.95
C ALA A 367 6.68 -5.68 -6.02
N PHE A 368 6.08 -4.69 -5.36
CA PHE A 368 4.63 -4.43 -5.44
C PHE A 368 4.20 -4.01 -6.86
N ALA A 369 5.01 -3.17 -7.51
CA ALA A 369 4.75 -2.74 -8.87
C ALA A 369 4.75 -3.93 -9.84
N LEU A 370 5.75 -4.81 -9.74
CA LEU A 370 5.87 -6.00 -10.59
C LEU A 370 4.76 -7.00 -10.31
N SER A 371 4.51 -7.34 -9.04
CA SER A 371 3.44 -8.27 -8.67
C SER A 371 2.07 -7.74 -9.08
N GLY A 372 1.80 -6.46 -8.85
CA GLY A 372 0.52 -5.85 -9.20
C GLY A 372 0.27 -5.76 -10.71
N LEU A 373 1.34 -5.57 -11.51
CA LEU A 373 1.25 -5.58 -12.96
C LEU A 373 1.05 -7.00 -13.51
N THR A 374 1.83 -7.97 -13.02
CA THR A 374 1.90 -9.29 -13.65
C THR A 374 0.93 -10.31 -13.09
N ALA A 375 0.73 -10.33 -11.77
CA ALA A 375 -0.01 -11.43 -11.14
C ALA A 375 -1.50 -11.46 -11.51
N PRO A 376 -2.27 -10.35 -11.47
CA PRO A 376 -3.66 -10.38 -11.90
C PRO A 376 -3.80 -10.67 -13.40
N PHE A 377 -2.88 -10.17 -14.22
CA PHE A 377 -2.86 -10.44 -15.64
C PHE A 377 -2.69 -11.95 -15.92
N LEU A 378 -1.68 -12.56 -15.33
CA LEU A 378 -1.41 -13.99 -15.52
C LEU A 378 -2.54 -14.87 -14.98
N ALA A 379 -3.13 -14.52 -13.84
CA ALA A 379 -4.29 -15.23 -13.31
C ALA A 379 -5.51 -15.11 -14.23
N GLY A 380 -5.75 -13.92 -14.79
CA GLY A 380 -6.81 -13.69 -15.76
C GLY A 380 -6.62 -14.48 -17.06
N VAL A 381 -5.42 -14.44 -17.62
CA VAL A 381 -5.06 -15.27 -18.83
C VAL A 381 -5.19 -16.75 -18.51
N GLY A 382 -4.74 -17.19 -17.33
CA GLY A 382 -4.92 -18.57 -16.90
C GLY A 382 -6.39 -18.98 -16.89
N TYR A 383 -7.27 -18.12 -16.36
CA TYR A 383 -8.71 -18.34 -16.39
C TYR A 383 -9.27 -18.34 -17.83
N ASP A 384 -8.85 -17.40 -18.68
CA ASP A 384 -9.32 -17.30 -20.07
C ASP A 384 -9.02 -18.60 -20.86
N VAL A 385 -7.94 -19.32 -20.51
CA VAL A 385 -7.53 -20.58 -21.17
C VAL A 385 -8.15 -21.82 -20.50
N LEU A 386 -8.18 -21.85 -19.16
CA LEU A 386 -8.52 -23.06 -18.40
C LEU A 386 -9.96 -23.05 -17.86
N GLY A 387 -10.67 -21.93 -17.89
CA GLY A 387 -12.01 -21.76 -17.36
C GLY A 387 -12.11 -21.82 -15.82
N THR A 388 -10.98 -21.80 -15.12
CA THR A 388 -10.94 -21.87 -13.65
C THR A 388 -9.78 -21.08 -13.07
N TYR A 389 -9.98 -20.54 -11.85
CA TYR A 389 -8.91 -19.87 -11.09
C TYR A 389 -8.08 -20.83 -10.22
N THR A 390 -8.43 -22.11 -10.14
CA THR A 390 -7.73 -23.08 -9.30
C THR A 390 -6.21 -23.08 -9.50
N PRO A 391 -5.65 -23.14 -10.73
CA PRO A 391 -4.21 -23.10 -10.92
C PRO A 391 -3.57 -21.77 -10.48
N ALA A 392 -4.28 -20.65 -10.65
CA ALA A 392 -3.80 -19.34 -10.23
C ALA A 392 -3.73 -19.23 -8.70
N PHE A 393 -4.74 -19.69 -7.97
CA PHE A 393 -4.71 -19.67 -6.50
C PHE A 393 -3.70 -20.67 -5.93
N VAL A 394 -3.59 -21.86 -6.52
CA VAL A 394 -2.60 -22.87 -6.09
C VAL A 394 -1.18 -22.36 -6.33
N SER A 395 -0.86 -21.85 -7.51
CA SER A 395 0.48 -21.32 -7.81
C SER A 395 0.83 -20.11 -6.94
N ALA A 396 -0.13 -19.19 -6.73
CA ALA A 396 0.05 -18.03 -5.87
C ALA A 396 0.26 -18.42 -4.39
N GLY A 397 -0.54 -19.37 -3.89
CA GLY A 397 -0.39 -19.85 -2.52
C GLY A 397 0.97 -20.52 -2.26
N LEU A 398 1.43 -21.38 -3.20
CA LEU A 398 2.76 -21.97 -3.14
C LEU A 398 3.86 -20.89 -3.24
N ALA A 399 3.71 -19.92 -4.14
CA ALA A 399 4.64 -18.80 -4.28
C ALA A 399 4.79 -18.03 -2.97
N ALA A 400 3.69 -17.75 -2.24
CA ALA A 400 3.76 -17.05 -0.96
C ALA A 400 4.53 -17.84 0.11
N VAL A 401 4.34 -19.17 0.16
CA VAL A 401 5.10 -20.04 1.08
C VAL A 401 6.59 -20.06 0.72
N VAL A 402 6.93 -20.17 -0.56
CA VAL A 402 8.31 -20.06 -1.04
C VAL A 402 8.90 -18.70 -0.73
N GLY A 403 8.13 -17.64 -0.95
CA GLY A 403 8.52 -16.26 -0.59
C GLY A 403 8.81 -16.09 0.90
N ALA A 404 7.98 -16.70 1.77
CA ALA A 404 8.21 -16.70 3.21
C ALA A 404 9.54 -17.40 3.57
N ALA A 405 9.83 -18.51 2.92
CA ALA A 405 11.11 -19.24 3.12
C ALA A 405 12.31 -18.40 2.63
N ALA A 406 12.16 -17.66 1.51
CA ALA A 406 13.20 -16.76 1.00
C ALA A 406 13.53 -15.63 2.00
N ILE A 407 12.52 -15.07 2.69
CA ILE A 407 12.74 -14.05 3.73
C ILE A 407 13.53 -14.64 4.92
N ILE A 408 13.21 -15.86 5.35
CA ILE A 408 13.98 -16.53 6.41
C ILE A 408 15.42 -16.81 5.97
N ALA A 409 15.62 -17.23 4.70
CA ALA A 409 16.95 -17.45 4.15
C ALA A 409 17.78 -16.17 4.07
N ALA A 410 17.17 -15.04 3.66
CA ALA A 410 17.81 -13.73 3.65
C ALA A 410 18.34 -13.35 5.04
N LYS A 411 17.54 -13.57 6.09
CA LYS A 411 17.96 -13.31 7.48
C LYS A 411 19.19 -14.14 7.90
N ARG A 412 19.27 -15.40 7.46
CA ARG A 412 20.41 -16.27 7.80
C ARG A 412 21.69 -15.81 7.12
N LEU A 413 21.60 -15.26 5.92
CA LEU A 413 22.77 -14.70 5.21
C LEU A 413 23.30 -13.41 5.86
N GLU A 414 22.46 -12.60 6.46
CA GLU A 414 22.88 -11.38 7.17
C GLU A 414 23.44 -11.67 8.57
N GLY A 415 23.14 -12.83 9.14
CA GLY A 415 23.65 -13.26 10.46
C GLY A 415 24.86 -14.19 10.42
N ALA A 416 25.32 -14.56 9.24
CA ALA A 416 26.51 -15.38 9.01
C ALA A 416 27.68 -14.51 8.57
#